data_c5dd97814dddaa198f2dc987658e3235
#
_entry.id   c5dd97814dddaa198f2dc987658e3235
#
_cell.length_a   1.000
_cell.length_b   1.000
_cell.length_c   1.000
_cell.angle_alpha   90.00
_cell.angle_beta   90.00
_cell.angle_gamma   90.00
#
_symmetry.space_group_name_H-M   'P 1'
#
loop_
_entity.id
_entity.type
_entity.pdbx_description
1 polymer ?
#
loop_
_entity_poly.entity_id
_entity_poly.type
_entity_poly.pdbx_seq_one_letter_code
_entity_poly.pdbx_strand_id
1 'polypeptide(L)'
;MKTYKVLDHPSKELKAIKNGFAWLTIPFVTFLPFLPVWFLFHRLWRFFIAYILTILILASIDFELYGELGFFNLSEADGFQIIIVIAEIVVLLVPGFKGNEWKVSNLINQGYRVSYSVQASSKKEALDVALNKSMK
;
A
#
# COMPACT_ATOMS: atom_id res chain seq x y z
N MET A 1 -2.02 -4.12 -20.67
CA MET A 1 -3.22 -4.45 -19.85
C MET A 1 -2.80 -4.75 -18.42
N LYS A 2 -3.66 -4.44 -17.48
CA LYS A 2 -3.42 -4.66 -16.05
C LYS A 2 -4.38 -5.73 -15.55
N THR A 3 -3.93 -6.54 -14.60
CA THR A 3 -4.79 -7.56 -13.98
C THR A 3 -5.56 -6.94 -12.81
N TYR A 4 -6.85 -7.14 -12.76
CA TYR A 4 -7.73 -6.73 -11.67
C TYR A 4 -8.37 -7.94 -11.01
N LYS A 5 -8.37 -7.97 -9.68
CA LYS A 5 -9.19 -8.91 -8.90
C LYS A 5 -10.57 -8.31 -8.75
N VAL A 6 -11.59 -9.06 -9.16
CA VAL A 6 -12.99 -8.67 -9.01
C VAL A 6 -13.55 -9.32 -7.77
N LEU A 7 -14.12 -8.50 -6.89
CA LEU A 7 -14.74 -8.94 -5.65
C LEU A 7 -16.25 -8.67 -5.70
N ASP A 8 -17.02 -9.65 -5.30
CA ASP A 8 -18.46 -9.58 -5.19
C ASP A 8 -18.93 -9.59 -3.73
N HIS A 9 -20.11 -9.05 -3.49
CA HIS A 9 -20.78 -9.04 -2.20
C HIS A 9 -22.27 -9.29 -2.40
N PRO A 10 -22.93 -10.07 -1.51
CA PRO A 10 -24.35 -10.38 -1.69
C PRO A 10 -25.30 -9.19 -1.74
N SER A 11 -24.92 -8.07 -1.11
CA SER A 11 -25.77 -6.88 -0.99
C SER A 11 -25.12 -5.58 -1.43
N LYS A 12 -23.90 -5.61 -1.96
CA LYS A 12 -23.15 -4.43 -2.36
C LYS A 12 -22.62 -4.57 -3.80
N GLU A 13 -22.27 -3.44 -4.39
CA GLU A 13 -21.72 -3.39 -5.74
C GLU A 13 -20.39 -4.15 -5.88
N LEU A 14 -20.13 -4.63 -7.09
CA LEU A 14 -18.86 -5.23 -7.46
C LEU A 14 -17.71 -4.24 -7.30
N LYS A 15 -16.59 -4.73 -6.84
CA LYS A 15 -15.35 -3.96 -6.74
C LYS A 15 -14.22 -4.62 -7.52
N ALA A 16 -13.41 -3.81 -8.19
CA ALA A 16 -12.20 -4.25 -8.87
C ALA A 16 -10.97 -3.61 -8.23
N ILE A 17 -10.01 -4.43 -7.85
CA ILE A 17 -8.74 -4.00 -7.27
C ILE A 17 -7.61 -4.39 -8.21
N LYS A 18 -6.80 -3.40 -8.59
CA LYS A 18 -5.63 -3.63 -9.44
C LYS A 18 -4.63 -4.54 -8.72
N ASN A 19 -4.15 -5.54 -9.42
CA ASN A 19 -3.03 -6.36 -8.97
C ASN A 19 -1.71 -5.65 -9.29
N GLY A 20 -0.75 -5.69 -8.38
CA GLY A 20 0.57 -5.09 -8.56
C GLY A 20 0.84 -3.89 -7.64
N PHE A 21 1.81 -3.10 -8.02
CA PHE A 21 2.35 -2.03 -7.17
C PHE A 21 1.38 -0.85 -6.99
N ALA A 22 1.20 -0.43 -5.74
CA ALA A 22 0.31 0.67 -5.35
C ALA A 22 1.12 1.98 -5.20
N TRP A 23 1.39 2.65 -6.30
CA TRP A 23 2.24 3.86 -6.34
C TRP A 23 1.81 4.98 -5.39
N LEU A 24 0.49 5.14 -5.17
CA LEU A 24 -0.04 6.20 -4.31
C LEU A 24 0.21 5.98 -2.81
N THR A 25 0.77 4.84 -2.44
CA THR A 25 1.14 4.57 -1.04
C THR A 25 2.49 5.15 -0.67
N ILE A 26 3.32 5.50 -1.65
CA ILE A 26 4.65 6.05 -1.40
C ILE A 26 4.51 7.49 -0.92
N PRO A 27 5.05 7.83 0.27
CA PRO A 27 4.85 9.16 0.85
C PRO A 27 5.31 10.33 -0.02
N PHE A 28 6.36 10.12 -0.83
CA PHE A 28 6.91 11.16 -1.70
C PHE A 28 6.07 11.44 -2.96
N VAL A 29 5.13 10.58 -3.29
CA VAL A 29 4.21 10.74 -4.43
C VAL A 29 2.93 11.47 -4.03
N THR A 30 2.65 11.57 -2.74
CA THR A 30 1.49 12.28 -2.18
C THR A 30 1.88 13.69 -1.72
N PHE A 31 0.91 14.59 -1.63
CA PHE A 31 1.10 15.98 -1.21
C PHE A 31 1.71 16.14 0.20
N LEU A 32 1.62 15.11 1.02
CA LEU A 32 2.17 15.07 2.38
C LEU A 32 3.26 13.99 2.44
N PRO A 33 4.54 14.35 2.30
CA PRO A 33 5.64 13.39 2.14
C PRO A 33 5.87 12.49 3.37
N PHE A 34 5.31 12.84 4.52
CA PHE A 34 5.49 12.09 5.77
C PHE A 34 4.24 11.35 6.25
N LEU A 35 3.07 11.60 5.64
CA LEU A 35 1.81 10.96 6.02
C LEU A 35 1.26 10.20 4.82
N PRO A 36 1.18 8.87 4.90
CA PRO A 36 0.58 8.06 3.86
C PRO A 36 -0.96 8.19 3.89
N VAL A 37 -1.45 9.32 3.41
CA VAL A 37 -2.88 9.68 3.37
C VAL A 37 -3.71 8.62 2.64
N TRP A 38 -3.08 7.89 1.75
CA TRP A 38 -3.69 6.77 1.03
C TRP A 38 -4.33 5.73 1.97
N PHE A 39 -3.69 5.40 3.10
CA PHE A 39 -4.26 4.47 4.09
C PHE A 39 -5.57 4.98 4.70
N LEU A 40 -5.67 6.30 4.91
CA LEU A 40 -6.87 6.93 5.47
C LEU A 40 -8.03 6.87 4.49
N PHE A 41 -7.80 7.15 3.22
CA PHE A 41 -8.83 7.07 2.18
C PHE A 41 -9.38 5.65 2.00
N HIS A 42 -8.55 4.63 2.23
CA HIS A 42 -8.97 3.22 2.11
C HIS A 42 -9.36 2.56 3.44
N ARG A 43 -9.46 3.35 4.52
CA ARG A 43 -9.83 2.89 5.86
C ARG A 43 -8.96 1.73 6.38
N LEU A 44 -7.68 1.74 6.03
CA LEU A 44 -6.70 0.73 6.43
C LEU A 44 -5.98 1.14 7.73
N TRP A 45 -6.71 1.52 8.76
CA TRP A 45 -6.18 2.06 10.01
C TRP A 45 -5.17 1.16 10.71
N ARG A 46 -5.40 -0.15 10.71
CA ARG A 46 -4.50 -1.11 11.36
C ARG A 46 -3.12 -1.10 10.69
N PHE A 47 -3.09 -1.14 9.37
CA PHE A 47 -1.85 -1.09 8.59
C PHE A 47 -1.18 0.29 8.68
N PHE A 48 -1.97 1.35 8.71
CA PHE A 48 -1.48 2.71 8.91
C PHE A 48 -0.75 2.87 10.23
N ILE A 49 -1.37 2.45 11.34
CA ILE A 49 -0.77 2.53 12.68
C ILE A 49 0.50 1.69 12.75
N ALA A 50 0.48 0.44 12.28
CA ALA A 50 1.64 -0.43 12.26
C ALA A 50 2.80 0.18 11.44
N TYR A 51 2.47 0.75 10.28
CA TYR A 51 3.43 1.41 9.40
C TYR A 51 4.09 2.61 10.08
N ILE A 52 3.30 3.53 10.64
CA ILE A 52 3.80 4.72 11.35
C ILE A 52 4.64 4.33 12.56
N LEU A 53 4.19 3.37 13.38
CA LEU A 53 4.95 2.90 14.54
C LEU A 53 6.31 2.32 14.11
N THR A 54 6.35 1.53 13.05
CA THR A 54 7.61 0.95 12.55
C THR A 54 8.59 2.03 12.10
N ILE A 55 8.12 3.04 11.36
CA ILE A 55 8.96 4.17 10.94
C ILE A 55 9.46 4.96 12.17
N LEU A 56 8.59 5.25 13.12
CA LEU A 56 8.98 6.00 14.33
C LEU A 56 10.02 5.24 15.15
N ILE A 57 9.90 3.91 15.27
CA ILE A 57 10.89 3.08 15.96
C ILE A 57 12.24 3.14 15.25
N LEU A 58 12.28 2.95 13.93
CA LEU A 58 13.52 3.01 13.16
C LEU A 58 14.17 4.40 13.22
N ALA A 59 13.39 5.45 13.04
CA ALA A 59 13.88 6.82 13.12
C ALA A 59 14.38 7.17 14.53
N SER A 60 13.75 6.64 15.58
CA SER A 60 14.20 6.84 16.96
C SER A 60 15.53 6.14 17.21
N ILE A 61 15.72 4.93 16.71
CA ILE A 61 17.00 4.19 16.81
C ILE A 61 18.10 4.95 16.09
N ASP A 62 17.85 5.43 14.88
CA ASP A 62 18.81 6.19 14.10
C ASP A 62 19.21 7.47 14.84
N PHE A 63 18.25 8.22 15.31
CA PHE A 63 18.47 9.46 16.05
C PHE A 63 19.20 9.26 17.39
N GLU A 64 18.83 8.23 18.15
CA GLU A 64 19.49 7.90 19.43
C GLU A 64 20.96 7.50 19.26
N LEU A 65 21.29 6.79 18.20
CA LEU A 65 22.64 6.31 17.94
C LEU A 65 23.55 7.38 17.34
N TYR A 66 23.02 8.26 16.48
CA TYR A 66 23.81 9.18 15.68
C TYR A 66 23.49 10.67 15.91
N GLY A 67 22.43 10.98 16.65
CA GLY A 67 21.98 12.36 16.90
C GLY A 67 21.32 13.03 15.69
N GLU A 68 21.23 12.35 14.56
CA GLU A 68 20.61 12.82 13.31
C GLU A 68 20.04 11.66 12.51
N LEU A 69 19.12 11.95 11.59
CA LEU A 69 18.59 10.94 10.68
C LEU A 69 19.53 10.75 9.48
N GLY A 70 20.07 9.56 9.32
CA GLY A 70 20.99 9.21 8.24
C GLY A 70 20.42 9.40 6.84
N PHE A 71 19.10 9.35 6.70
CA PHE A 71 18.41 9.64 5.44
C PHE A 71 18.74 11.05 4.90
N PHE A 72 18.92 12.03 5.78
CA PHE A 72 19.23 13.40 5.39
C PHE A 72 20.73 13.67 5.24
N ASN A 73 21.60 12.79 5.74
CA ASN A 73 23.05 12.98 5.73
C ASN A 73 23.83 11.73 5.31
N LEU A 74 23.44 11.14 4.19
CA LEU A 74 24.00 9.89 3.66
C LEU A 74 25.52 9.96 3.42
N SER A 75 26.06 11.15 3.14
CA SER A 75 27.49 11.32 2.85
C SER A 75 28.39 11.14 4.08
N GLU A 76 27.84 11.32 5.27
CA GLU A 76 28.55 11.19 6.54
C GLU A 76 28.17 9.91 7.31
N ALA A 77 27.18 9.17 6.79
CA ALA A 77 26.70 7.94 7.41
C ALA A 77 27.76 6.83 7.40
N ASP A 78 27.98 6.18 8.54
CA ASP A 78 28.79 4.97 8.62
C ASP A 78 28.07 3.74 8.08
N GLY A 79 28.78 2.60 8.01
CA GLY A 79 28.22 1.37 7.46
C GLY A 79 26.98 0.86 8.21
N PHE A 80 26.88 1.06 9.53
CA PHE A 80 25.74 0.63 10.32
C PHE A 80 24.54 1.57 10.13
N GLN A 81 24.79 2.87 10.08
CA GLN A 81 23.75 3.87 9.77
C GLN A 81 23.16 3.66 8.38
N ILE A 82 23.98 3.31 7.39
CA ILE A 82 23.51 2.96 6.04
C ILE A 82 22.54 1.78 6.08
N ILE A 83 22.82 0.76 6.89
CA ILE A 83 21.90 -0.38 7.06
C ILE A 83 20.54 0.07 7.62
N ILE A 84 20.55 0.96 8.61
CA ILE A 84 19.31 1.52 9.18
C ILE A 84 18.54 2.30 8.11
N VAL A 85 19.21 3.14 7.33
CA VAL A 85 18.58 3.90 6.23
C VAL A 85 17.98 2.97 5.17
N ILE A 86 18.67 1.89 4.83
CA ILE A 86 18.14 0.88 3.90
C ILE A 86 16.88 0.24 4.48
N ALA A 87 16.87 -0.09 5.76
CA ALA A 87 15.68 -0.64 6.44
C ALA A 87 14.52 0.35 6.40
N GLU A 88 14.76 1.63 6.65
CA GLU A 88 13.74 2.68 6.54
C GLU A 88 13.16 2.77 5.13
N ILE A 89 14.00 2.78 4.10
CA ILE A 89 13.57 2.80 2.70
C ILE A 89 12.73 1.56 2.37
N VAL A 90 13.16 0.38 2.80
CA VAL A 90 12.39 -0.86 2.60
C VAL A 90 11.01 -0.75 3.24
N VAL A 91 10.92 -0.27 4.48
CA VAL A 91 9.63 -0.07 5.17
C VAL A 91 8.75 0.94 4.42
N LEU A 92 9.33 2.04 3.92
CA LEU A 92 8.60 3.02 3.12
C LEU A 92 8.01 2.43 1.83
N LEU A 93 8.67 1.43 1.24
CA LEU A 93 8.22 0.79 0.00
C LEU A 93 7.21 -0.36 0.23
N VAL A 94 7.16 -0.95 1.42
CA VAL A 94 6.25 -2.07 1.74
C VAL A 94 4.79 -1.78 1.34
N PRO A 95 4.20 -0.62 1.64
CA PRO A 95 2.83 -0.31 1.21
C PRO A 95 2.65 -0.33 -0.31
N GLY A 96 3.69 0.02 -1.06
CA GLY A 96 3.66 -0.06 -2.52
C GLY A 96 3.46 -1.49 -3.02
N PHE A 97 4.17 -2.44 -2.45
CA PHE A 97 4.05 -3.85 -2.82
C PHE A 97 2.81 -4.53 -2.25
N LYS A 98 2.43 -4.20 -1.02
CA LYS A 98 1.35 -4.87 -0.28
C LYS A 98 0.03 -4.12 -0.27
N GLY A 99 -0.01 -2.85 -0.64
CA GLY A 99 -1.18 -1.99 -0.49
C GLY A 99 -2.43 -2.53 -1.19
N ASN A 100 -2.32 -3.04 -2.39
CA ASN A 100 -3.46 -3.63 -3.11
C ASN A 100 -3.93 -4.96 -2.49
N GLU A 101 -3.01 -5.78 -1.95
CA GLU A 101 -3.37 -6.98 -1.20
C GLU A 101 -4.09 -6.64 0.10
N TRP A 102 -3.66 -5.59 0.81
CA TRP A 102 -4.33 -5.11 2.02
C TRP A 102 -5.74 -4.59 1.74
N LYS A 103 -5.96 -3.92 0.61
CA LYS A 103 -7.30 -3.55 0.15
C LYS A 103 -8.19 -4.77 -0.05
N VAL A 104 -7.70 -5.78 -0.74
CA VAL A 104 -8.43 -7.03 -0.97
C VAL A 104 -8.75 -7.70 0.36
N SER A 105 -7.76 -7.82 1.26
CA SER A 105 -7.96 -8.39 2.59
C SER A 105 -9.00 -7.62 3.41
N ASN A 106 -8.97 -6.29 3.37
CA ASN A 106 -9.96 -5.47 4.06
C ASN A 106 -11.37 -5.65 3.51
N LEU A 107 -11.51 -5.78 2.19
CA LEU A 107 -12.81 -6.07 1.55
C LEU A 107 -13.32 -7.48 1.91
N ILE A 108 -12.45 -8.48 1.96
CA ILE A 108 -12.82 -9.84 2.40
C ILE A 108 -13.35 -9.80 3.85
N ASN A 109 -12.71 -9.03 4.73
CA ASN A 109 -13.19 -8.84 6.10
C ASN A 109 -14.54 -8.13 6.18
N GLN A 110 -14.93 -7.39 5.14
CA GLN A 110 -16.25 -6.75 5.01
C GLN A 110 -17.31 -7.65 4.35
N GLY A 111 -17.00 -8.90 4.06
CA GLY A 111 -17.92 -9.88 3.46
C GLY A 111 -17.82 -10.01 1.94
N TYR A 112 -16.86 -9.36 1.31
CA TYR A 112 -16.57 -9.56 -0.12
C TYR A 112 -15.86 -10.87 -0.37
N ARG A 113 -16.07 -11.45 -1.56
CA ARG A 113 -15.37 -12.64 -2.02
C ARG A 113 -14.66 -12.34 -3.35
N VAL A 114 -13.48 -12.90 -3.51
CA VAL A 114 -12.77 -12.83 -4.79
C VAL A 114 -13.43 -13.81 -5.75
N SER A 115 -14.06 -13.29 -6.80
CA SER A 115 -14.76 -14.11 -7.80
C SER A 115 -13.81 -14.59 -8.89
N TYR A 116 -13.10 -13.66 -9.51
CA TYR A 116 -12.20 -13.95 -10.62
C TYR A 116 -11.23 -12.79 -10.90
N SER A 117 -10.25 -13.04 -11.75
CA SER A 117 -9.31 -12.02 -12.23
C SER A 117 -9.63 -11.66 -13.68
N VAL A 118 -9.53 -10.38 -13.99
CA VAL A 118 -9.80 -9.82 -15.33
C VAL A 118 -8.60 -9.00 -15.78
N GLN A 119 -8.24 -9.14 -17.04
CA GLN A 119 -7.29 -8.23 -17.68
C GLN A 119 -8.06 -7.08 -18.34
N ALA A 120 -7.70 -5.86 -18.01
CA ALA A 120 -8.33 -4.65 -18.52
C ALA A 120 -7.36 -3.47 -18.55
N SER A 121 -7.64 -2.47 -19.34
CA SER A 121 -6.86 -1.24 -19.39
C SER A 121 -7.20 -0.29 -18.23
N SER A 122 -8.43 -0.38 -17.71
CA SER A 122 -8.93 0.47 -16.63
C SER A 122 -9.81 -0.32 -15.64
N LYS A 123 -10.00 0.25 -14.46
CA LYS A 123 -10.91 -0.29 -13.44
C LYS A 123 -12.36 -0.37 -13.94
N LYS A 124 -12.80 0.63 -14.70
CA LYS A 124 -14.16 0.66 -15.27
C LYS A 124 -14.37 -0.49 -16.24
N GLU A 125 -13.46 -0.68 -17.18
CA GLU A 125 -13.49 -1.79 -18.12
C GLU A 125 -13.49 -3.15 -17.40
N ALA A 126 -12.70 -3.29 -16.33
CA ALA A 126 -12.70 -4.52 -15.53
C ALA A 126 -14.07 -4.82 -14.90
N LEU A 127 -14.75 -3.80 -14.43
CA LEU A 127 -16.11 -3.92 -13.88
C LEU A 127 -17.15 -4.24 -14.96
N ASP A 128 -17.06 -3.62 -16.12
CA ASP A 128 -17.96 -3.86 -17.25
C ASP A 128 -17.82 -5.31 -17.77
N VAL A 129 -16.61 -5.80 -17.90
CA VAL A 129 -16.33 -7.21 -18.25
C VAL A 129 -16.90 -8.16 -17.18
N ALA A 130 -16.77 -7.79 -15.93
CA ALA A 130 -17.29 -8.56 -14.80
C ALA A 130 -18.83 -8.63 -14.83
N LEU A 131 -19.50 -7.52 -15.03
CA LEU A 131 -20.95 -7.45 -15.13
C LEU A 131 -21.47 -8.29 -16.30
N ASN A 132 -20.83 -8.21 -17.45
CA ASN A 132 -21.21 -9.00 -18.63
C ASN A 132 -21.04 -10.52 -18.39
N LYS A 133 -20.05 -10.93 -17.61
CA LYS A 133 -19.87 -12.36 -17.21
C LYS A 133 -20.92 -12.82 -16.21
N SER A 134 -21.33 -11.97 -15.29
CA SER A 134 -22.33 -12.30 -14.26
C SER A 134 -23.75 -12.42 -14.82
N MET A 135 -24.02 -11.78 -15.98
CA MET A 135 -25.33 -11.85 -16.66
C MET A 135 -25.46 -13.05 -17.61
N LYS A 136 -24.40 -13.80 -17.83
CA LYS A 136 -24.41 -15.06 -18.58
C LYS A 136 -24.45 -16.25 -17.63
#